data_9db1f6e9172c740743f1c046654b7359
#
_entry.id   9db1f6e9172c740743f1c046654b7359
#
_cell.length_a   1.000
_cell.length_b   1.000
_cell.length_c   1.000
_cell.angle_alpha   90.00
_cell.angle_beta   90.00
_cell.angle_gamma   90.00
#
_symmetry.space_group_name_H-M   'P 1'
#
loop_
_entity.id
_entity.type
_entity.pdbx_description
1 polymer ?
#
loop_
_entity_poly.entity_id
_entity_poly.type
_entity_poly.pdbx_seq_one_letter_code
_entity_poly.pdbx_strand_id
1 'polypeptide(L)'
;MPREIKLDGGEITLLKKIGLSGSPVYGKMLIDRVDAMETSEFLDTLIGLLDQGYVLSNKVNVRVIEDVERAFFRVNPADSKDLRDAVNPSRKREQTRRQRRR
;
A
#
# COMPACT_ATOMS: atom_id res chain seq x y z
N MET A 1 -7.95 20.15 4.47
CA MET A 1 -7.17 19.60 5.55
C MET A 1 -6.56 18.26 5.19
N PRO A 2 -5.27 18.08 5.39
CA PRO A 2 -4.69 16.79 5.06
C PRO A 2 -5.21 15.71 6.00
N ARG A 3 -5.51 14.57 5.42
CA ARG A 3 -5.99 13.43 6.19
C ARG A 3 -4.78 12.68 6.74
N GLU A 4 -4.83 12.39 8.02
CA GLU A 4 -3.79 11.61 8.65
C GLU A 4 -4.11 10.12 8.49
N ILE A 5 -3.23 9.41 7.80
CA ILE A 5 -3.38 7.98 7.58
C ILE A 5 -2.42 7.26 8.51
N LYS A 6 -2.96 6.33 9.29
CA LYS A 6 -2.15 5.52 10.20
C LYS A 6 -2.05 4.11 9.65
N LEU A 7 -0.82 3.66 9.46
CA LEU A 7 -0.55 2.35 8.89
C LEU A 7 0.31 1.54 9.85
N ASP A 8 0.06 0.23 9.92
CA ASP A 8 0.96 -0.66 10.66
C ASP A 8 2.11 -1.12 9.76
N GLY A 9 3.06 -1.89 10.35
CA GLY A 9 4.23 -2.34 9.62
C GLY A 9 3.91 -3.21 8.42
N GLY A 10 2.90 -4.06 8.53
CA GLY A 10 2.50 -4.92 7.43
C GLY A 10 1.92 -4.13 6.28
N GLU A 11 1.08 -3.14 6.59
CA GLU A 11 0.48 -2.28 5.57
C GLU A 11 1.55 -1.46 4.85
N ILE A 12 2.50 -0.92 5.59
CA ILE A 12 3.60 -0.15 5.01
C ILE A 12 4.42 -1.04 4.07
N THR A 13 4.76 -2.24 4.52
CA THR A 13 5.52 -3.19 3.71
C THR A 13 4.79 -3.50 2.41
N LEU A 14 3.51 -3.79 2.50
CA LEU A 14 2.72 -4.18 1.34
C LEU A 14 2.59 -3.02 0.36
N LEU A 15 2.32 -1.82 0.85
CA LEU A 15 2.22 -0.64 -0.01
C LEU A 15 3.53 -0.35 -0.74
N LYS A 16 4.66 -0.54 -0.06
CA LYS A 16 5.97 -0.36 -0.70
C LYS A 16 6.19 -1.38 -1.81
N LYS A 17 5.73 -2.60 -1.62
CA LYS A 17 5.88 -3.66 -2.62
C LYS A 17 4.97 -3.45 -3.82
N ILE A 18 3.77 -2.93 -3.60
CA ILE A 18 2.89 -2.58 -4.70
C ILE A 18 3.45 -1.39 -5.47
N GLY A 19 4.03 -0.43 -4.74
CA GLY A 19 4.55 0.79 -5.31
C GLY A 19 3.52 1.91 -5.25
N LEU A 20 3.99 3.11 -4.97
CA LEU A 20 3.11 4.26 -4.73
C LEU A 20 2.89 5.11 -5.97
N SER A 21 3.35 4.65 -7.13
CA SER A 21 3.20 5.38 -8.39
C SER A 21 1.82 5.23 -9.02
N GLY A 22 1.02 4.29 -8.54
CA GLY A 22 -0.29 4.01 -9.12
C GLY A 22 -0.25 3.01 -10.27
N SER A 23 0.91 2.52 -10.63
CA SER A 23 1.04 1.49 -11.67
C SER A 23 0.53 0.15 -11.16
N PRO A 24 -0.22 -0.59 -11.99
CA PRO A 24 -0.73 -1.89 -11.55
C PRO A 24 0.39 -2.92 -11.40
N VAL A 25 0.24 -3.79 -10.40
CA VAL A 25 1.14 -4.91 -10.16
C VAL A 25 0.31 -6.19 -10.24
N TYR A 26 0.79 -7.15 -10.99
CA TYR A 26 0.13 -8.44 -11.08
C TYR A 26 0.22 -9.16 -9.73
N GLY A 27 -0.91 -9.69 -9.25
CA GLY A 27 -0.99 -10.27 -7.91
C GLY A 27 -0.01 -11.40 -7.67
N LYS A 28 0.21 -12.23 -8.68
CA LYS A 28 1.17 -13.33 -8.57
C LYS A 28 2.59 -12.79 -8.32
N MET A 29 2.96 -11.71 -8.97
CA MET A 29 4.25 -11.07 -8.74
C MET A 29 4.32 -10.42 -7.36
N LEU A 30 3.20 -9.86 -6.92
CA LEU A 30 3.13 -9.25 -5.59
C LEU A 30 3.37 -10.30 -4.51
N ILE A 31 2.77 -11.46 -4.65
CA ILE A 31 2.98 -12.57 -3.71
C ILE A 31 4.46 -12.91 -3.63
N ASP A 32 5.14 -12.98 -4.77
CA ASP A 32 6.56 -13.28 -4.81
C ASP A 32 7.40 -12.20 -4.13
N ARG A 33 7.00 -10.92 -4.26
CA ARG A 33 7.72 -9.81 -3.67
C ARG A 33 7.57 -9.75 -2.15
N VAL A 34 6.49 -10.31 -1.61
CA VAL A 34 6.16 -10.22 -0.19
C VAL A 34 6.33 -11.58 0.47
N ASP A 35 7.44 -12.23 0.20
CA ASP A 35 7.71 -13.57 0.69
C ASP A 35 8.06 -13.64 2.18
N ALA A 36 8.42 -12.51 2.78
CA ALA A 36 8.73 -12.44 4.21
C ALA A 36 7.48 -12.48 5.08
N MET A 37 6.32 -12.30 4.51
CA MET A 37 5.06 -12.25 5.22
C MET A 37 4.33 -13.57 5.03
N GLU A 38 3.72 -14.09 6.11
CA GLU A 38 2.94 -15.31 5.98
C GLU A 38 1.74 -15.07 5.08
N THR A 39 1.28 -16.13 4.41
CA THR A 39 0.18 -16.02 3.45
C THR A 39 -1.07 -15.44 4.09
N SER A 40 -1.42 -15.89 5.30
CA SER A 40 -2.61 -15.40 5.99
C SER A 40 -2.47 -13.91 6.34
N GLU A 41 -1.30 -13.52 6.81
CA GLU A 41 -1.03 -12.12 7.15
C GLU A 41 -1.07 -11.24 5.90
N PHE A 42 -0.45 -11.70 4.83
CA PHE A 42 -0.46 -11.00 3.55
C PHE A 42 -1.89 -10.78 3.08
N LEU A 43 -2.69 -11.83 3.08
CA LEU A 43 -4.06 -11.77 2.60
C LEU A 43 -4.91 -10.82 3.45
N ASP A 44 -4.82 -10.94 4.78
CA ASP A 44 -5.57 -10.07 5.68
C ASP A 44 -5.18 -8.60 5.49
N THR A 45 -3.89 -8.33 5.35
CA THR A 45 -3.38 -6.98 5.16
C THR A 45 -3.88 -6.40 3.83
N LEU A 46 -3.80 -7.18 2.77
CA LEU A 46 -4.25 -6.75 1.45
C LEU A 46 -5.74 -6.47 1.44
N ILE A 47 -6.53 -7.36 2.01
CA ILE A 47 -7.98 -7.18 2.08
C ILE A 47 -8.32 -5.91 2.87
N GLY A 48 -7.61 -5.66 3.97
CA GLY A 48 -7.81 -4.44 4.74
C GLY A 48 -7.53 -3.18 3.95
N LEU A 49 -6.47 -3.18 3.16
CA LEU A 49 -6.13 -2.03 2.30
C LEU A 49 -7.17 -1.83 1.20
N LEU A 50 -7.69 -2.92 0.65
CA LEU A 50 -8.77 -2.85 -0.34
C LEU A 50 -10.05 -2.30 0.26
N ASP A 51 -10.39 -2.75 1.47
CA ASP A 51 -11.59 -2.30 2.17
C ASP A 51 -11.53 -0.81 2.49
N GLN A 52 -10.35 -0.31 2.80
CA GLN A 52 -10.17 1.11 3.09
C GLN A 52 -10.08 1.98 1.84
N GLY A 53 -9.97 1.35 0.67
CA GLY A 53 -9.87 2.08 -0.58
C GLY A 53 -8.49 2.61 -0.90
N TYR A 54 -7.47 2.25 -0.14
CA TYR A 54 -6.09 2.68 -0.40
C TYR A 54 -5.47 1.91 -1.56
N VAL A 55 -5.90 0.68 -1.78
CA VAL A 55 -5.46 -0.16 -2.88
C VAL A 55 -6.67 -0.52 -3.72
N LEU A 56 -6.50 -0.49 -5.03
CA LEU A 56 -7.55 -0.84 -5.98
C LEU A 56 -7.20 -2.15 -6.68
N SER A 57 -8.22 -2.90 -7.03
CA SER A 57 -8.06 -4.16 -7.75
C SER A 57 -9.02 -4.19 -8.93
N ASN A 58 -8.61 -4.87 -10.00
CA ASN A 58 -9.50 -5.10 -11.14
C ASN A 58 -10.49 -6.23 -10.88
N LYS A 59 -10.35 -6.93 -9.75
CA LYS A 59 -11.23 -8.02 -9.38
C LYS A 59 -12.04 -7.65 -8.14
N VAL A 60 -13.33 -7.89 -8.19
CA VAL A 60 -14.20 -7.68 -7.02
C VAL A 60 -14.13 -8.91 -6.15
N ASN A 61 -14.26 -8.75 -4.83
CA ASN A 61 -14.31 -9.87 -3.87
C ASN A 61 -13.02 -10.70 -3.83
N VAL A 62 -11.90 -10.03 -3.60
CA VAL A 62 -10.65 -10.73 -3.34
C VAL A 62 -10.70 -11.26 -1.92
N ARG A 63 -10.70 -12.59 -1.75
CA ARG A 63 -10.84 -13.21 -0.42
C ARG A 63 -9.82 -14.30 -0.15
N VAL A 64 -9.32 -14.96 -1.20
CA VAL A 64 -8.37 -16.06 -1.06
C VAL A 64 -7.19 -15.79 -1.96
N ILE A 65 -6.11 -16.56 -1.74
CA ILE A 65 -4.86 -16.33 -2.47
C ILE A 65 -5.03 -16.54 -3.98
N GLU A 66 -5.89 -17.45 -4.39
CA GLU A 66 -6.16 -17.68 -5.80
C GLU A 66 -6.75 -16.45 -6.48
N ASP A 67 -7.57 -15.68 -5.75
CA ASP A 67 -8.10 -14.43 -6.27
C ASP A 67 -6.98 -13.42 -6.49
N VAL A 68 -6.04 -13.36 -5.55
CA VAL A 68 -4.90 -12.45 -5.65
C VAL A 68 -4.06 -12.80 -6.88
N GLU A 69 -3.82 -14.07 -7.11
CA GLU A 69 -2.99 -14.52 -8.22
C GLU A 69 -3.53 -14.10 -9.58
N ARG A 70 -4.83 -13.88 -9.67
CA ARG A 70 -5.50 -13.57 -10.93
C ARG A 70 -5.84 -12.10 -11.09
N ALA A 71 -5.45 -11.26 -10.14
CA ALA A 71 -5.84 -9.86 -10.13
C ALA A 71 -4.63 -8.96 -10.30
N PHE A 72 -4.91 -7.69 -10.62
CA PHE A 72 -3.90 -6.63 -10.60
C PHE A 72 -4.26 -5.67 -9.48
N PHE A 73 -3.24 -5.14 -8.82
CA PHE A 73 -3.42 -4.23 -7.70
C PHE A 73 -2.61 -2.97 -7.93
N ARG A 74 -3.16 -1.84 -7.51
CA ARG A 74 -2.44 -0.58 -7.56
C ARG A 74 -2.87 0.29 -6.40
N VAL A 75 -1.99 1.20 -6.00
CA VAL A 75 -2.34 2.18 -4.99
C VAL A 75 -3.32 3.18 -5.60
N ASN A 76 -4.34 3.54 -4.84
CA ASN A 76 -5.35 4.49 -5.28
C ASN A 76 -4.70 5.85 -5.52
N PRO A 77 -4.73 6.38 -6.74
CA PRO A 77 -4.10 7.67 -7.03
C PRO A 77 -4.65 8.83 -6.20
N ALA A 78 -5.91 8.74 -5.80
CA ALA A 78 -6.52 9.78 -4.97
C ALA A 78 -5.87 9.89 -3.59
N ASP A 79 -5.31 8.79 -3.10
CA ASP A 79 -4.69 8.72 -1.78
C ASP A 79 -3.17 8.60 -1.84
N SER A 80 -2.58 8.56 -3.03
CA SER A 80 -1.17 8.20 -3.15
C SER A 80 -0.25 9.18 -2.42
N LYS A 81 -0.57 10.46 -2.43
CA LYS A 81 0.25 11.46 -1.74
C LYS A 81 0.22 11.24 -0.23
N ASP A 82 -0.98 11.07 0.33
CA ASP A 82 -1.14 10.85 1.77
C ASP A 82 -0.52 9.53 2.19
N LEU A 83 -0.66 8.50 1.36
CA LEU A 83 -0.06 7.20 1.63
C LEU A 83 1.45 7.25 1.58
N ARG A 84 2.00 8.01 0.65
CA ARG A 84 3.44 8.19 0.55
C ARG A 84 4.00 8.86 1.79
N ASP A 85 3.31 9.87 2.30
CA ASP A 85 3.70 10.54 3.53
C ASP A 85 3.60 9.60 4.73
N ALA A 86 2.57 8.77 4.78
CA ALA A 86 2.37 7.82 5.88
C ALA A 86 3.44 6.73 5.87
N VAL A 87 3.88 6.32 4.69
CA VAL A 87 4.90 5.27 4.53
C VAL A 87 6.29 5.81 4.87
N ASN A 88 6.53 7.11 4.65
CA ASN A 88 7.84 7.74 4.87
C ASN A 88 7.73 8.98 5.75
N PRO A 89 7.33 8.81 7.02
CA PRO A 89 7.16 9.98 7.91
C PRO A 89 8.47 10.72 8.20
N SER A 90 9.60 10.03 8.21
CA SER A 90 10.90 10.66 8.43
C SER A 90 11.23 11.66 7.33
N ARG A 91 10.93 11.29 6.10
CA ARG A 91 11.19 12.14 4.95
C ARG A 91 10.35 13.41 5.01
N LYS A 92 9.11 13.29 5.38
CA LYS A 92 8.22 14.44 5.53
C LYS A 92 8.74 15.39 6.61
N ARG A 93 9.23 14.82 7.72
CA ARG A 93 9.78 15.59 8.82
C ARG A 93 11.03 16.35 8.41
N GLU A 94 11.88 15.74 7.61
CA GLU A 94 13.07 16.39 7.10
C GLU A 94 12.76 17.58 6.23
N GLN A 95 11.80 17.44 5.34
CA GLN A 95 11.39 18.54 4.47
C GLN A 95 10.86 19.71 5.27
N THR A 96 10.08 19.46 6.28
CA THR A 96 9.57 20.51 7.15
C THR A 96 10.70 21.24 7.85
N ARG A 97 11.69 20.48 8.32
CA ARG A 97 12.84 21.05 9.00
C ARG A 97 13.64 21.96 8.09
N ARG A 98 13.84 21.57 6.85
CA ARG A 98 14.55 22.39 5.87
C ARG A 98 13.85 23.71 5.63
N GLN A 99 12.54 23.67 5.51
CA GLN A 99 11.77 24.89 5.28
C GLN A 99 11.91 25.87 6.43
N ARG A 100 12.04 25.36 7.65
CA ARG A 100 12.17 26.21 8.83
C ARG A 100 13.52 26.88 8.93
N ARG A 101 14.52 26.34 8.31
CA ARG A 101 15.89 26.84 8.47
C ARG A 101 16.18 28.08 7.66
N ARG A 102 15.26 28.54 6.94
CA ARG A 102 15.43 29.74 6.11
C ARG A 102 15.63 31.03 6.88
#